data_32d4ab980799430a39092b8c7c6b4ecf
#
_entry.id   32d4ab980799430a39092b8c7c6b4ecf
#
_cell.length_a   1.000
_cell.length_b   1.000
_cell.length_c   1.000
_cell.angle_alpha   90.00
_cell.angle_beta   90.00
_cell.angle_gamma   90.00
#
_symmetry.space_group_name_H-M   'P 1'
#
loop_
_entity.id
_entity.type
_entity.pdbx_description
1 polymer ?
#
loop_
_entity_poly.entity_id
_entity_poly.type
_entity_poly.pdbx_seq_one_letter_code
_entity_poly.pdbx_strand_id
1 'polypeptide(L)'
;MANEWKPTSEIEIIAGTPPGGGTDRSARALLRAIEANKLIDVPAKVVNISGDGGRKAWEHIAGRAGDPNLIGINSPNNATDVLTGICAADTIKSQPLAVLYNEYMIFISRGDSPVTSGAELVRRLKTDPAGVTISLSTSLGNPNHIAAAKVIKHAGAPVTAPKIRVFDSARNVVADIVAGNADVGVITAASAVPELKANQVRGIAMSSPMRLGDVFTDVPTWKEQGVDCDVGAWRGAAAAAGITAEQARFWQGVLSKAVQTKEWKEEAGKFSWSDMYIDGDRLTAYLKNEYAEFEEILGALGLLKV
;
A
#
# COMPACT_ATOMS: atom_id res chain seq x y z
N MET A 1 -27.85 31.24 -0.12
CA MET A 1 -27.12 29.99 -0.24
C MET A 1 -25.67 30.31 -0.01
N ALA A 2 -25.01 29.75 1.01
CA ALA A 2 -23.58 29.96 1.20
C ALA A 2 -22.86 29.41 -0.03
N ASN A 3 -21.94 30.17 -0.62
CA ASN A 3 -21.14 29.70 -1.74
C ASN A 3 -20.31 28.53 -1.20
N GLU A 4 -20.54 27.31 -1.69
CA GLU A 4 -19.69 26.16 -1.35
C GLU A 4 -18.27 26.46 -1.78
N TRP A 5 -17.31 26.19 -0.89
CA TRP A 5 -15.90 26.39 -1.18
C TRP A 5 -15.46 25.59 -2.41
N LYS A 6 -14.68 26.20 -3.28
CA LYS A 6 -14.01 25.58 -4.42
C LYS A 6 -12.57 26.06 -4.50
N PRO A 7 -11.64 25.24 -5.02
CA PRO A 7 -10.27 25.68 -5.25
C PRO A 7 -10.23 26.81 -6.30
N THR A 8 -9.36 27.78 -6.07
CA THR A 8 -9.16 28.94 -6.98
C THR A 8 -7.75 29.00 -7.56
N SER A 9 -6.89 28.06 -7.19
CA SER A 9 -5.51 27.93 -7.68
C SER A 9 -5.20 26.47 -8.05
N GLU A 10 -4.07 26.27 -8.73
CA GLU A 10 -3.60 24.94 -9.17
C GLU A 10 -3.52 23.95 -8.01
N ILE A 11 -3.94 22.71 -8.25
CA ILE A 11 -3.91 21.62 -7.28
C ILE A 11 -2.64 20.79 -7.49
N GLU A 12 -1.96 20.46 -6.39
CA GLU A 12 -0.85 19.55 -6.37
C GLU A 12 -1.28 18.20 -5.78
N ILE A 13 -1.20 17.13 -6.60
CA ILE A 13 -1.40 15.76 -6.13
C ILE A 13 -0.02 15.17 -5.84
N ILE A 14 0.30 15.05 -4.56
CA ILE A 14 1.63 14.66 -4.07
C ILE A 14 1.76 13.14 -4.05
N ALA A 15 2.80 12.63 -4.70
CA ALA A 15 3.17 11.22 -4.71
C ALA A 15 4.52 11.01 -4.02
N GLY A 16 4.57 10.15 -3.00
CA GLY A 16 5.78 9.85 -2.22
C GLY A 16 6.76 8.88 -2.91
N THR A 17 6.48 8.46 -4.14
CA THR A 17 7.34 7.57 -4.93
C THR A 17 7.84 8.25 -6.20
N PRO A 18 8.96 7.77 -6.78
CA PRO A 18 9.37 8.19 -8.12
C PRO A 18 8.27 7.87 -9.17
N PRO A 19 8.34 8.49 -10.36
CA PRO A 19 7.47 8.15 -11.49
C PRO A 19 7.42 6.63 -11.75
N GLY A 20 6.20 6.10 -11.90
CA GLY A 20 5.94 4.66 -12.06
C GLY A 20 5.86 3.86 -10.75
N GLY A 21 6.12 4.48 -9.61
CA GLY A 21 5.93 3.87 -8.29
C GLY A 21 4.45 3.78 -7.88
N GLY A 22 4.17 3.09 -6.76
CA GLY A 22 2.79 2.82 -6.32
C GLY A 22 1.94 4.09 -6.13
N THR A 23 2.42 5.06 -5.33
CA THR A 23 1.67 6.31 -5.08
C THR A 23 1.63 7.22 -6.31
N ASP A 24 2.65 7.18 -7.20
CA ASP A 24 2.61 7.90 -8.47
C ASP A 24 1.52 7.37 -9.41
N ARG A 25 1.39 6.05 -9.51
CA ARG A 25 0.30 5.42 -10.30
C ARG A 25 -1.07 5.88 -9.81
N SER A 26 -1.29 5.87 -8.49
CA SER A 26 -2.54 6.34 -7.87
C SER A 26 -2.79 7.81 -8.15
N ALA A 27 -1.77 8.66 -7.99
CA ALA A 27 -1.87 10.10 -8.24
C ALA A 27 -2.22 10.40 -9.71
N ARG A 28 -1.59 9.71 -10.65
CA ARG A 28 -1.88 9.88 -12.10
C ARG A 28 -3.25 9.35 -12.49
N ALA A 29 -3.68 8.22 -11.91
CA ALA A 29 -5.04 7.72 -12.12
C ALA A 29 -6.09 8.70 -11.61
N LEU A 30 -5.86 9.28 -10.41
CA LEU A 30 -6.72 10.31 -9.84
C LEU A 30 -6.75 11.58 -10.70
N LEU A 31 -5.58 12.09 -11.11
CA LEU A 31 -5.46 13.25 -11.99
C LEU A 31 -6.24 13.02 -13.30
N ARG A 32 -6.00 11.89 -13.96
CA ARG A 32 -6.70 11.52 -15.21
C ARG A 32 -8.23 11.48 -15.03
N ALA A 33 -8.71 10.91 -13.93
CA ALA A 33 -10.14 10.86 -13.61
C ALA A 33 -10.71 12.26 -13.39
N ILE A 34 -10.00 13.13 -12.68
CA ILE A 34 -10.39 14.51 -12.41
C ILE A 34 -10.46 15.32 -13.69
N GLU A 35 -9.43 15.29 -14.54
CA GLU A 35 -9.32 16.09 -15.76
C GLU A 35 -10.35 15.65 -16.82
N ALA A 36 -10.42 14.33 -17.10
CA ALA A 36 -11.32 13.80 -18.13
C ALA A 36 -12.80 14.09 -17.82
N ASN A 37 -13.16 14.18 -16.54
CA ASN A 37 -14.54 14.39 -16.10
C ASN A 37 -14.79 15.81 -15.56
N LYS A 38 -13.80 16.72 -15.66
CA LYS A 38 -13.89 18.11 -15.21
C LYS A 38 -14.43 18.23 -13.77
N LEU A 39 -13.89 17.42 -12.86
CA LEU A 39 -14.37 17.36 -11.47
C LEU A 39 -13.97 18.60 -10.66
N ILE A 40 -13.01 19.38 -11.14
CA ILE A 40 -12.60 20.68 -10.60
C ILE A 40 -12.45 21.69 -11.75
N ASP A 41 -12.54 22.98 -11.42
CA ASP A 41 -12.51 24.09 -12.40
C ASP A 41 -11.11 24.72 -12.53
N VAL A 42 -10.10 24.22 -11.83
CA VAL A 42 -8.71 24.70 -11.84
C VAL A 42 -7.75 23.64 -12.34
N PRO A 43 -6.55 24.01 -12.82
CA PRO A 43 -5.54 23.04 -13.21
C PRO A 43 -5.11 22.15 -12.03
N ALA A 44 -4.67 20.93 -12.35
CA ALA A 44 -4.05 20.01 -11.38
C ALA A 44 -2.82 19.35 -11.97
N LYS A 45 -1.87 18.97 -11.11
CA LYS A 45 -0.65 18.26 -11.53
C LYS A 45 -0.23 17.23 -10.49
N VAL A 46 0.51 16.21 -10.92
CA VAL A 46 1.20 15.27 -10.02
C VAL A 46 2.59 15.82 -9.72
N VAL A 47 2.95 15.83 -8.43
CA VAL A 47 4.28 16.21 -7.94
C VAL A 47 4.88 15.02 -7.19
N ASN A 48 6.01 14.50 -7.71
CA ASN A 48 6.72 13.40 -7.08
C ASN A 48 7.75 13.95 -6.08
N ILE A 49 7.57 13.63 -4.79
CA ILE A 49 8.51 13.94 -3.71
C ILE A 49 8.93 12.62 -3.07
N SER A 50 9.91 11.97 -3.68
CA SER A 50 10.40 10.67 -3.24
C SER A 50 11.49 10.77 -2.20
N GLY A 51 11.63 9.71 -1.40
CA GLY A 51 12.66 9.55 -0.38
C GLY A 51 12.08 9.08 0.96
N ASP A 52 12.92 8.36 1.70
CA ASP A 52 12.63 7.85 3.04
C ASP A 52 11.30 7.06 3.11
N GLY A 53 11.06 6.16 2.15
CA GLY A 53 9.81 5.38 2.08
C GLY A 53 8.56 6.20 1.75
N GLY A 54 8.70 7.45 1.30
CA GLY A 54 7.62 8.39 1.00
C GLY A 54 7.40 9.46 2.10
N ARG A 55 8.14 9.39 3.22
CA ARG A 55 8.00 10.36 4.33
C ARG A 55 8.28 11.79 3.91
N LYS A 56 9.25 12.04 3.03
CA LYS A 56 9.54 13.40 2.50
C LYS A 56 8.33 14.08 1.89
N ALA A 57 7.46 13.33 1.23
CA ALA A 57 6.19 13.86 0.71
C ALA A 57 5.27 14.32 1.83
N TRP A 58 5.19 13.55 2.92
CA TRP A 58 4.33 13.90 4.06
C TRP A 58 4.90 15.02 4.92
N GLU A 59 6.21 15.12 5.07
CA GLU A 59 6.89 16.27 5.69
C GLU A 59 6.61 17.55 4.89
N HIS A 60 6.64 17.48 3.55
CA HIS A 60 6.28 18.61 2.69
C HIS A 60 4.83 19.04 2.89
N ILE A 61 3.89 18.06 2.93
CA ILE A 61 2.46 18.34 3.18
C ILE A 61 2.25 18.95 4.57
N ALA A 62 2.89 18.38 5.60
CA ALA A 62 2.77 18.87 6.98
C ALA A 62 3.33 20.29 7.13
N GLY A 63 4.37 20.65 6.39
CA GLY A 63 4.93 22.00 6.34
C GLY A 63 4.01 23.05 5.69
N ARG A 64 2.93 22.62 5.02
CA ARG A 64 1.93 23.48 4.36
C ARG A 64 0.55 23.34 5.03
N ALA A 65 0.51 23.30 6.37
CA ALA A 65 -0.72 23.21 7.14
C ALA A 65 -1.75 24.28 6.72
N GLY A 66 -3.01 23.90 6.58
CA GLY A 66 -4.11 24.77 6.16
C GLY A 66 -4.21 24.98 4.65
N ASP A 67 -3.28 24.45 3.84
CA ASP A 67 -3.36 24.59 2.39
C ASP A 67 -4.33 23.57 1.77
N PRO A 68 -5.47 24.01 1.23
CA PRO A 68 -6.47 23.10 0.68
C PRO A 68 -6.15 22.63 -0.75
N ASN A 69 -5.06 23.14 -1.36
CA ASN A 69 -4.69 22.80 -2.74
C ASN A 69 -3.68 21.66 -2.82
N LEU A 70 -3.36 21.01 -1.67
CA LEU A 70 -2.49 19.85 -1.58
C LEU A 70 -3.29 18.59 -1.25
N ILE A 71 -3.18 17.58 -2.11
CA ILE A 71 -3.73 16.24 -1.88
C ILE A 71 -2.60 15.23 -1.99
N GLY A 72 -2.27 14.56 -0.88
CA GLY A 72 -1.27 13.49 -0.86
C GLY A 72 -1.91 12.12 -1.02
N ILE A 73 -1.25 11.23 -1.76
CA ILE A 73 -1.62 9.81 -1.80
C ILE A 73 -0.98 9.11 -0.60
N ASN A 74 -1.82 8.67 0.35
CA ASN A 74 -1.39 8.00 1.57
C ASN A 74 -1.59 6.47 1.51
N SER A 75 -1.04 5.80 2.51
CA SER A 75 -1.05 4.35 2.64
C SER A 75 -0.86 3.96 4.11
N PRO A 76 -1.03 2.67 4.47
CA PRO A 76 -0.73 2.16 5.81
C PRO A 76 0.67 2.52 6.33
N ASN A 77 1.65 2.73 5.45
CA ASN A 77 3.02 3.06 5.86
C ASN A 77 3.08 4.29 6.78
N ASN A 78 2.19 5.28 6.57
CA ASN A 78 2.17 6.46 7.42
C ASN A 78 1.90 6.10 8.90
N ALA A 79 0.98 5.17 9.15
CA ALA A 79 0.69 4.69 10.50
C ALA A 79 1.82 3.79 11.04
N THR A 80 2.31 2.85 10.23
CA THR A 80 3.34 1.92 10.67
C THR A 80 4.69 2.60 10.92
N ASP A 81 5.05 3.64 10.14
CA ASP A 81 6.27 4.42 10.37
C ASP A 81 6.23 5.18 11.71
N VAL A 82 5.06 5.68 12.12
CA VAL A 82 4.86 6.28 13.44
C VAL A 82 4.97 5.22 14.53
N LEU A 83 4.23 4.12 14.41
CA LEU A 83 4.20 3.03 15.41
C LEU A 83 5.59 2.39 15.63
N THR A 84 6.39 2.30 14.59
CA THR A 84 7.76 1.77 14.67
C THR A 84 8.79 2.82 15.07
N GLY A 85 8.37 4.07 15.33
CA GLY A 85 9.24 5.16 15.73
C GLY A 85 10.24 5.59 14.66
N ILE A 86 9.95 5.28 13.38
CA ILE A 86 10.75 5.75 12.23
C ILE A 86 10.58 7.25 12.05
N CYS A 87 9.38 7.78 12.33
CA CYS A 87 9.11 9.22 12.36
C CYS A 87 8.15 9.57 13.50
N ALA A 88 8.17 10.84 13.93
CA ALA A 88 7.18 11.37 14.86
C ALA A 88 5.86 11.68 14.12
N ALA A 89 4.72 11.48 14.80
CA ALA A 89 3.40 11.71 14.19
C ALA A 89 3.22 13.15 13.67
N ASP A 90 3.79 14.13 14.35
CA ASP A 90 3.69 15.54 13.96
C ASP A 90 4.41 15.87 12.65
N THR A 91 5.48 15.11 12.29
CA THR A 91 6.26 15.35 11.07
C THR A 91 5.52 14.95 9.79
N ILE A 92 4.49 14.10 9.91
CA ILE A 92 3.68 13.63 8.78
C ILE A 92 2.18 13.89 9.00
N LYS A 93 1.85 14.88 9.84
CA LYS A 93 0.47 15.20 10.19
C LYS A 93 -0.33 15.62 8.97
N SER A 94 -1.45 14.96 8.76
CA SER A 94 -2.35 15.20 7.64
C SER A 94 -3.80 14.99 8.06
N GLN A 95 -4.73 15.40 7.19
CA GLN A 95 -6.17 15.14 7.35
C GLN A 95 -6.60 14.07 6.34
N PRO A 96 -6.90 12.84 6.76
CA PRO A 96 -7.44 11.81 5.87
C PRO A 96 -8.75 12.26 5.23
N LEU A 97 -8.91 12.01 3.94
CA LEU A 97 -10.10 12.35 3.16
C LEU A 97 -10.89 11.12 2.74
N ALA A 98 -10.21 10.11 2.19
CA ALA A 98 -10.81 8.85 1.80
C ALA A 98 -9.75 7.75 1.64
N VAL A 99 -10.14 6.48 1.83
CA VAL A 99 -9.51 5.32 1.17
C VAL A 99 -10.12 5.22 -0.21
N LEU A 100 -9.30 5.01 -1.23
CA LEU A 100 -9.71 4.98 -2.64
C LEU A 100 -9.82 3.54 -3.17
N TYR A 101 -8.90 2.66 -2.77
CA TYR A 101 -8.85 1.26 -3.17
C TYR A 101 -7.94 0.45 -2.24
N ASN A 102 -8.01 -0.88 -2.35
CA ASN A 102 -7.08 -1.78 -1.69
C ASN A 102 -6.20 -2.50 -2.72
N GLU A 103 -4.94 -2.75 -2.34
CA GLU A 103 -3.97 -3.53 -3.09
C GLU A 103 -3.47 -4.66 -2.19
N TYR A 104 -3.43 -5.90 -2.70
CA TYR A 104 -3.03 -7.04 -1.89
C TYR A 104 -1.58 -7.44 -2.14
N MET A 105 -1.01 -8.16 -1.17
CA MET A 105 0.34 -8.68 -1.26
C MET A 105 0.36 -9.99 -2.04
N ILE A 106 1.38 -10.16 -2.87
CA ILE A 106 1.75 -11.44 -3.46
C ILE A 106 3.04 -11.94 -2.85
N PHE A 107 3.06 -13.21 -2.54
CA PHE A 107 4.28 -13.94 -2.19
C PHE A 107 4.81 -14.59 -3.46
N ILE A 108 6.03 -14.23 -3.83
CA ILE A 108 6.69 -14.72 -5.05
C ILE A 108 7.95 -15.52 -4.71
N SER A 109 8.22 -16.55 -5.50
CA SER A 109 9.50 -17.26 -5.51
C SER A 109 10.09 -17.23 -6.91
N ARG A 110 11.38 -17.54 -7.07
CA ARG A 110 11.99 -17.71 -8.39
C ARG A 110 11.31 -18.86 -9.14
N GLY A 111 11.20 -18.76 -10.47
CA GLY A 111 10.45 -19.71 -11.29
C GLY A 111 10.89 -21.17 -11.13
N ASP A 112 12.19 -21.43 -10.90
CA ASP A 112 12.80 -22.75 -10.66
C ASP A 112 13.05 -23.04 -9.17
N SER A 113 12.58 -22.20 -8.25
CA SER A 113 12.72 -22.39 -6.80
C SER A 113 12.02 -23.66 -6.33
N PRO A 114 12.59 -24.36 -5.33
CA PRO A 114 11.90 -25.46 -4.66
C PRO A 114 10.72 -24.99 -3.79
N VAL A 115 10.57 -23.68 -3.52
CA VAL A 115 9.40 -23.11 -2.87
C VAL A 115 8.31 -22.88 -3.93
N THR A 116 7.53 -23.90 -4.19
CA THR A 116 6.55 -23.93 -5.30
C THR A 116 5.14 -23.50 -4.89
N SER A 117 4.86 -23.39 -3.58
CA SER A 117 3.54 -23.05 -3.04
C SER A 117 3.65 -22.41 -1.66
N GLY A 118 2.56 -21.77 -1.19
CA GLY A 118 2.47 -21.27 0.18
C GLY A 118 2.56 -22.39 1.21
N ALA A 119 1.99 -23.57 0.93
CA ALA A 119 2.09 -24.74 1.81
C ALA A 119 3.55 -25.19 1.99
N GLU A 120 4.36 -25.16 0.93
CA GLU A 120 5.80 -25.47 1.02
C GLU A 120 6.55 -24.42 1.85
N LEU A 121 6.21 -23.14 1.70
CA LEU A 121 6.77 -22.07 2.54
C LEU A 121 6.44 -22.30 4.02
N VAL A 122 5.17 -22.58 4.34
CA VAL A 122 4.71 -22.87 5.72
C VAL A 122 5.47 -24.09 6.28
N ARG A 123 5.64 -25.17 5.49
CA ARG A 123 6.39 -26.35 5.89
C ARG A 123 7.85 -25.99 6.25
N ARG A 124 8.53 -25.19 5.43
CA ARG A 124 9.91 -24.74 5.69
C ARG A 124 10.01 -23.87 6.94
N LEU A 125 9.12 -22.90 7.08
CA LEU A 125 9.04 -22.05 8.26
C LEU A 125 8.81 -22.86 9.54
N LYS A 126 8.03 -23.96 9.46
CA LYS A 126 7.80 -24.86 10.59
C LYS A 126 9.03 -25.69 10.95
N THR A 127 9.82 -26.12 9.95
CA THR A 127 10.94 -27.06 10.15
C THR A 127 12.24 -26.33 10.48
N ASP A 128 12.56 -25.28 9.72
CA ASP A 128 13.78 -24.46 9.86
C ASP A 128 13.51 -23.00 9.49
N PRO A 129 12.86 -22.24 10.37
CA PRO A 129 12.53 -20.87 10.05
C PRO A 129 13.77 -19.98 9.83
N ALA A 130 14.89 -20.25 10.51
CA ALA A 130 16.14 -19.49 10.37
C ALA A 130 16.84 -19.72 9.02
N GLY A 131 16.54 -20.84 8.36
CA GLY A 131 16.99 -21.18 7.01
C GLY A 131 16.20 -20.45 5.91
N VAL A 132 15.06 -19.83 6.22
CA VAL A 132 14.23 -19.11 5.24
C VAL A 132 14.65 -17.64 5.16
N THR A 133 14.85 -17.14 3.92
CA THR A 133 15.13 -15.75 3.63
C THR A 133 13.95 -15.11 2.91
N ILE A 134 13.43 -13.99 3.44
CA ILE A 134 12.29 -13.26 2.90
C ILE A 134 12.71 -11.84 2.52
N SER A 135 12.47 -11.43 1.27
CA SER A 135 12.74 -10.08 0.79
C SER A 135 11.47 -9.24 0.78
N LEU A 136 11.57 -8.03 1.31
CA LEU A 136 10.47 -7.07 1.47
C LEU A 136 10.84 -5.72 0.86
N SER A 137 9.83 -4.96 0.43
CA SER A 137 10.05 -3.57 -0.03
C SER A 137 9.71 -2.54 1.04
N THR A 138 10.36 -1.42 0.95
CA THR A 138 10.26 -0.14 1.69
C THR A 138 10.77 -0.18 3.12
N SER A 139 10.09 -0.80 4.07
CA SER A 139 10.48 -0.76 5.49
C SER A 139 10.05 -2.00 6.26
N LEU A 140 10.68 -2.24 7.40
CA LEU A 140 10.16 -3.18 8.39
C LEU A 140 8.86 -2.63 8.98
N GLY A 141 7.93 -3.52 9.32
CA GLY A 141 6.65 -3.16 9.92
C GLY A 141 5.56 -2.74 8.94
N ASN A 142 5.88 -2.58 7.66
CA ASN A 142 4.87 -2.26 6.63
C ASN A 142 3.97 -3.46 6.28
N PRO A 143 2.92 -3.29 5.46
CA PRO A 143 2.01 -4.38 5.08
C PRO A 143 2.69 -5.63 4.51
N ASN A 144 3.82 -5.50 3.77
CA ASN A 144 4.56 -6.67 3.28
C ASN A 144 5.14 -7.49 4.44
N HIS A 145 5.72 -6.80 5.45
CA HIS A 145 6.27 -7.45 6.64
C HIS A 145 5.16 -8.05 7.50
N ILE A 146 4.04 -7.34 7.66
CA ILE A 146 2.87 -7.82 8.41
C ILE A 146 2.31 -9.09 7.77
N ALA A 147 2.18 -9.13 6.43
CA ALA A 147 1.74 -10.33 5.73
C ALA A 147 2.71 -11.51 5.94
N ALA A 148 4.03 -11.27 5.84
CA ALA A 148 5.03 -12.28 6.15
C ALA A 148 4.93 -12.78 7.59
N ALA A 149 4.77 -11.85 8.57
CA ALA A 149 4.66 -12.18 9.98
C ALA A 149 3.43 -13.05 10.30
N LYS A 150 2.27 -12.76 9.69
CA LYS A 150 1.06 -13.59 9.84
C LYS A 150 1.32 -15.04 9.36
N VAL A 151 2.00 -15.22 8.23
CA VAL A 151 2.36 -16.54 7.70
C VAL A 151 3.37 -17.27 8.60
N ILE A 152 4.38 -16.57 9.09
CA ILE A 152 5.39 -17.12 10.02
C ILE A 152 4.71 -17.55 11.33
N LYS A 153 3.84 -16.71 11.89
CA LYS A 153 3.05 -17.02 13.10
C LYS A 153 2.13 -18.25 12.88
N HIS A 154 1.48 -18.33 11.72
CA HIS A 154 0.68 -19.51 11.36
C HIS A 154 1.51 -20.80 11.34
N ALA A 155 2.75 -20.73 10.84
CA ALA A 155 3.66 -21.88 10.88
C ALA A 155 4.11 -22.28 12.29
N GLY A 156 3.77 -21.51 13.32
CA GLY A 156 4.20 -21.73 14.71
C GLY A 156 5.65 -21.33 14.98
N ALA A 157 6.27 -20.57 14.07
CA ALA A 157 7.64 -20.09 14.22
C ALA A 157 7.68 -18.71 14.90
N PRO A 158 8.78 -18.36 15.60
CA PRO A 158 9.01 -17.00 16.03
C PRO A 158 9.08 -16.07 14.82
N VAL A 159 8.32 -14.96 14.86
CA VAL A 159 8.21 -14.03 13.72
C VAL A 159 9.54 -13.38 13.32
N THR A 160 10.51 -13.36 14.23
CA THR A 160 11.85 -12.82 14.03
C THR A 160 12.88 -13.88 13.58
N ALA A 161 12.47 -15.14 13.43
CA ALA A 161 13.42 -16.21 13.10
C ALA A 161 13.89 -16.22 11.64
N PRO A 162 13.05 -15.93 10.62
CA PRO A 162 13.51 -15.83 9.23
C PRO A 162 14.45 -14.64 9.02
N LYS A 163 15.32 -14.79 8.03
CA LYS A 163 16.19 -13.68 7.60
C LYS A 163 15.37 -12.71 6.74
N ILE A 164 15.27 -11.47 7.19
CA ILE A 164 14.55 -10.42 6.44
C ILE A 164 15.54 -9.54 5.70
N ARG A 165 15.32 -9.34 4.40
CA ARG A 165 16.05 -8.42 3.53
C ARG A 165 15.09 -7.31 3.10
N VAL A 166 15.47 -6.05 3.32
CA VAL A 166 14.62 -4.88 2.99
C VAL A 166 15.25 -4.11 1.85
N PHE A 167 14.44 -3.72 0.88
CA PHE A 167 14.84 -2.96 -0.30
C PHE A 167 13.98 -1.71 -0.47
N ASP A 168 14.51 -0.68 -1.12
CA ASP A 168 13.80 0.59 -1.35
C ASP A 168 12.57 0.48 -2.25
N SER A 169 12.45 -0.59 -3.04
CA SER A 169 11.36 -0.78 -3.98
C SER A 169 11.02 -2.25 -4.22
N ALA A 170 9.79 -2.52 -4.64
CA ALA A 170 9.34 -3.85 -5.07
C ALA A 170 10.17 -4.37 -6.25
N ARG A 171 10.64 -3.50 -7.16
CA ARG A 171 11.52 -3.88 -8.27
C ARG A 171 12.82 -4.51 -7.79
N ASN A 172 13.43 -3.95 -6.72
CA ASN A 172 14.66 -4.49 -6.15
C ASN A 172 14.40 -5.83 -5.42
N VAL A 173 13.24 -6.00 -4.79
CA VAL A 173 12.82 -7.31 -4.25
C VAL A 173 12.72 -8.35 -5.35
N VAL A 174 12.05 -8.03 -6.45
CA VAL A 174 11.93 -8.97 -7.60
C VAL A 174 13.31 -9.33 -8.15
N ALA A 175 14.20 -8.36 -8.32
CA ALA A 175 15.56 -8.61 -8.78
C ALA A 175 16.33 -9.54 -7.82
N ASP A 176 16.16 -9.37 -6.51
CA ASP A 176 16.78 -10.21 -5.47
C ASP A 176 16.25 -11.67 -5.55
N ILE A 177 14.95 -11.85 -5.80
CA ILE A 177 14.33 -13.17 -6.01
C ILE A 177 14.84 -13.83 -7.31
N VAL A 178 14.86 -13.10 -8.41
CA VAL A 178 15.35 -13.62 -9.71
C VAL A 178 16.84 -14.01 -9.62
N ALA A 179 17.65 -13.26 -8.88
CA ALA A 179 19.04 -13.59 -8.59
C ALA A 179 19.22 -14.80 -7.66
N GLY A 180 18.16 -15.29 -7.01
CA GLY A 180 18.20 -16.43 -6.09
C GLY A 180 18.79 -16.12 -4.72
N ASN A 181 18.83 -14.86 -4.31
CA ASN A 181 19.38 -14.43 -3.02
C ASN A 181 18.42 -14.56 -1.86
N ALA A 182 17.13 -14.78 -2.12
CA ALA A 182 16.11 -15.04 -1.13
C ALA A 182 15.14 -16.14 -1.63
N ASP A 183 14.49 -16.84 -0.68
CA ASP A 183 13.53 -17.88 -0.99
C ASP A 183 12.20 -17.32 -1.47
N VAL A 184 11.74 -16.22 -0.84
CA VAL A 184 10.46 -15.61 -1.10
C VAL A 184 10.55 -14.08 -1.05
N GLY A 185 9.87 -13.41 -1.99
CA GLY A 185 9.61 -11.98 -1.97
C GLY A 185 8.16 -11.70 -1.60
N VAL A 186 7.90 -10.66 -0.79
CA VAL A 186 6.54 -10.18 -0.48
C VAL A 186 6.43 -8.73 -0.93
N ILE A 187 5.56 -8.51 -1.92
CA ILE A 187 5.36 -7.21 -2.57
C ILE A 187 3.89 -7.02 -2.94
N THR A 188 3.48 -5.81 -3.34
CA THR A 188 2.14 -5.61 -3.90
C THR A 188 1.98 -6.35 -5.22
N ALA A 189 0.79 -6.92 -5.47
CA ALA A 189 0.51 -7.77 -6.62
C ALA A 189 0.86 -7.10 -7.96
N ALA A 190 0.43 -5.85 -8.18
CA ALA A 190 0.71 -5.12 -9.41
C ALA A 190 2.22 -5.00 -9.74
N SER A 191 3.07 -5.05 -8.72
CA SER A 191 4.52 -4.93 -8.88
C SER A 191 5.20 -6.19 -9.39
N ALA A 192 4.52 -7.35 -9.36
CA ALA A 192 5.04 -8.63 -9.84
C ALA A 192 4.62 -8.96 -11.29
N VAL A 193 3.69 -8.19 -11.89
CA VAL A 193 3.06 -8.52 -13.18
C VAL A 193 4.05 -8.76 -14.31
N PRO A 194 5.08 -7.90 -14.56
CA PRO A 194 6.01 -8.12 -15.66
C PRO A 194 6.74 -9.45 -15.56
N GLU A 195 7.26 -9.78 -14.38
CA GLU A 195 8.09 -10.96 -14.15
C GLU A 195 7.27 -12.24 -14.03
N LEU A 196 6.00 -12.15 -13.58
CA LEU A 196 5.04 -13.24 -13.67
C LEU A 196 4.73 -13.59 -15.13
N LYS A 197 4.46 -12.58 -15.97
CA LYS A 197 4.23 -12.78 -17.42
C LYS A 197 5.46 -13.33 -18.13
N ALA A 198 6.66 -12.99 -17.67
CA ALA A 198 7.92 -13.51 -18.19
C ALA A 198 8.33 -14.87 -17.59
N ASN A 199 7.54 -15.45 -16.70
CA ASN A 199 7.83 -16.69 -15.96
C ASN A 199 9.18 -16.67 -15.20
N GLN A 200 9.68 -15.48 -14.86
CA GLN A 200 10.90 -15.34 -14.06
C GLN A 200 10.64 -15.57 -12.57
N VAL A 201 9.43 -15.25 -12.12
CA VAL A 201 8.95 -15.55 -10.78
C VAL A 201 7.63 -16.31 -10.84
N ARG A 202 7.32 -17.00 -9.75
CA ARG A 202 6.06 -17.69 -9.52
C ARG A 202 5.34 -17.03 -8.35
N GLY A 203 4.04 -16.77 -8.50
CA GLY A 203 3.16 -16.44 -7.37
C GLY A 203 2.82 -17.71 -6.58
N ILE A 204 3.18 -17.76 -5.31
CA ILE A 204 2.92 -18.91 -4.45
C ILE A 204 1.69 -18.74 -3.56
N ALA A 205 1.32 -17.50 -3.25
CA ALA A 205 0.12 -17.16 -2.52
C ALA A 205 -0.19 -15.65 -2.62
N MET A 206 -1.48 -15.33 -2.44
CA MET A 206 -1.99 -13.95 -2.34
C MET A 206 -2.56 -13.71 -0.95
N SER A 207 -2.41 -12.48 -0.44
CA SER A 207 -3.05 -12.05 0.82
C SER A 207 -4.50 -11.57 0.65
N SER A 208 -5.06 -11.70 -0.54
CA SER A 208 -6.45 -11.30 -0.81
C SER A 208 -7.44 -12.34 -0.28
N PRO A 209 -8.66 -11.91 0.11
CA PRO A 209 -9.72 -12.83 0.58
C PRO A 209 -10.22 -13.76 -0.53
N MET A 210 -10.06 -13.35 -1.80
CA MET A 210 -10.41 -14.12 -3.01
C MET A 210 -9.30 -13.99 -4.04
N ARG A 211 -9.22 -14.94 -4.98
CA ARG A 211 -8.27 -14.85 -6.10
C ARG A 211 -8.51 -13.59 -6.92
N LEU A 212 -7.42 -12.97 -7.33
CA LEU A 212 -7.48 -11.88 -8.30
C LEU A 212 -7.55 -12.45 -9.72
N GLY A 213 -8.03 -11.65 -10.65
CA GLY A 213 -8.12 -12.03 -12.08
C GLY A 213 -6.81 -11.86 -12.84
N ASP A 214 -6.90 -11.97 -14.19
CA ASP A 214 -5.78 -11.81 -15.14
C ASP A 214 -4.59 -12.75 -14.80
N VAL A 215 -3.40 -12.22 -14.75
CA VAL A 215 -2.15 -12.95 -14.47
C VAL A 215 -2.13 -13.67 -13.10
N PHE A 216 -3.04 -13.32 -12.20
CA PHE A 216 -3.11 -13.89 -10.85
C PHE A 216 -4.14 -15.02 -10.71
N THR A 217 -4.90 -15.36 -11.77
CA THR A 217 -6.01 -16.34 -11.72
C THR A 217 -5.59 -17.69 -11.12
N ASP A 218 -4.38 -18.13 -11.41
CA ASP A 218 -3.84 -19.40 -10.92
C ASP A 218 -3.10 -19.28 -9.59
N VAL A 219 -2.93 -18.06 -9.03
CA VAL A 219 -2.28 -17.85 -7.75
C VAL A 219 -3.29 -18.06 -6.62
N PRO A 220 -3.14 -19.09 -5.77
CA PRO A 220 -4.07 -19.33 -4.68
C PRO A 220 -3.93 -18.26 -3.60
N THR A 221 -5.02 -17.99 -2.85
CA THR A 221 -4.95 -17.15 -1.68
C THR A 221 -4.36 -17.92 -0.49
N TRP A 222 -3.86 -17.19 0.52
CA TRP A 222 -3.48 -17.79 1.79
C TRP A 222 -4.67 -18.47 2.46
N LYS A 223 -5.86 -17.87 2.36
CA LYS A 223 -7.10 -18.43 2.91
C LYS A 223 -7.44 -19.80 2.30
N GLU A 224 -7.29 -19.97 0.97
CA GLU A 224 -7.45 -21.27 0.30
C GLU A 224 -6.44 -22.32 0.78
N GLN A 225 -5.28 -21.88 1.27
CA GLN A 225 -4.22 -22.72 1.83
C GLN A 225 -4.32 -22.89 3.36
N GLY A 226 -5.43 -22.44 3.98
CA GLY A 226 -5.70 -22.58 5.40
C GLY A 226 -4.97 -21.59 6.30
N VAL A 227 -4.38 -20.54 5.74
CA VAL A 227 -3.64 -19.51 6.47
C VAL A 227 -4.49 -18.23 6.56
N ASP A 228 -4.73 -17.72 7.76
CA ASP A 228 -5.39 -16.43 7.97
C ASP A 228 -4.39 -15.28 7.74
N CYS A 229 -4.27 -14.90 6.47
CA CYS A 229 -3.43 -13.78 6.04
C CYS A 229 -4.20 -12.92 5.04
N ASP A 230 -5.19 -12.19 5.54
CA ASP A 230 -5.86 -11.11 4.81
C ASP A 230 -5.14 -9.81 5.17
N VAL A 231 -4.30 -9.33 4.27
CA VAL A 231 -3.51 -8.10 4.46
C VAL A 231 -3.55 -7.29 3.19
N GLY A 232 -4.13 -6.10 3.27
CA GLY A 232 -4.14 -5.14 2.20
C GLY A 232 -3.13 -4.01 2.42
N ALA A 233 -2.77 -3.35 1.35
CA ALA A 233 -2.08 -2.07 1.36
C ALA A 233 -2.94 -1.04 0.66
N TRP A 234 -3.96 -0.56 1.35
CA TRP A 234 -4.84 0.44 0.78
C TRP A 234 -4.09 1.69 0.31
N ARG A 235 -4.68 2.38 -0.64
CA ARG A 235 -4.27 3.72 -1.03
C ARG A 235 -5.43 4.67 -0.78
N GLY A 236 -5.11 5.77 -0.16
CA GLY A 236 -6.07 6.82 0.15
C GLY A 236 -5.58 8.19 -0.32
N ALA A 237 -6.40 9.18 -0.07
CA ALA A 237 -6.06 10.57 -0.23
C ALA A 237 -6.18 11.28 1.11
N ALA A 238 -5.22 12.16 1.39
CA ALA A 238 -5.26 13.03 2.56
C ALA A 238 -4.81 14.45 2.17
N ALA A 239 -5.35 15.45 2.83
CA ALA A 239 -4.96 16.84 2.68
C ALA A 239 -3.98 17.27 3.79
N ALA A 240 -3.42 18.46 3.67
CA ALA A 240 -2.70 19.10 4.75
C ALA A 240 -3.58 19.23 6.00
N ALA A 241 -2.99 19.09 7.17
CA ALA A 241 -3.71 19.31 8.43
C ALA A 241 -4.18 20.76 8.53
N GLY A 242 -5.36 20.99 9.11
CA GLY A 242 -5.89 22.34 9.34
C GLY A 242 -6.72 22.94 8.19
N ILE A 243 -7.02 22.15 7.14
CA ILE A 243 -8.07 22.57 6.20
C ILE A 243 -9.45 22.58 6.89
N THR A 244 -10.38 23.38 6.40
CA THR A 244 -11.72 23.48 6.98
C THR A 244 -12.57 22.23 6.67
N ALA A 245 -13.62 22.00 7.45
CA ALA A 245 -14.57 20.92 7.20
C ALA A 245 -15.28 21.06 5.83
N GLU A 246 -15.47 22.27 5.35
CA GLU A 246 -16.05 22.54 4.03
C GLU A 246 -15.10 22.13 2.91
N GLN A 247 -13.82 22.47 3.04
CA GLN A 247 -12.75 22.05 2.11
C GLN A 247 -12.60 20.54 2.08
N ALA A 248 -12.63 19.88 3.24
CA ALA A 248 -12.58 18.43 3.33
C ALA A 248 -13.78 17.77 2.63
N ARG A 249 -15.01 18.25 2.86
CA ARG A 249 -16.21 17.76 2.16
C ARG A 249 -16.15 17.95 0.65
N PHE A 250 -15.65 19.09 0.18
CA PHE A 250 -15.44 19.30 -1.25
C PHE A 250 -14.54 18.20 -1.85
N TRP A 251 -13.38 17.97 -1.24
CA TRP A 251 -12.45 16.95 -1.70
C TRP A 251 -13.02 15.52 -1.61
N GLN A 252 -13.72 15.19 -0.55
CA GLN A 252 -14.43 13.91 -0.45
C GLN A 252 -15.42 13.73 -1.60
N GLY A 253 -16.18 14.78 -1.95
CA GLY A 253 -17.08 14.75 -3.10
C GLY A 253 -16.37 14.56 -4.44
N VAL A 254 -15.21 15.20 -4.65
CA VAL A 254 -14.37 15.00 -5.84
C VAL A 254 -13.84 13.57 -5.90
N LEU A 255 -13.28 13.07 -4.81
CA LEU A 255 -12.70 11.71 -4.72
C LEU A 255 -13.77 10.63 -4.95
N SER A 256 -14.94 10.77 -4.33
CA SER A 256 -16.08 9.85 -4.50
C SER A 256 -16.53 9.77 -5.96
N LYS A 257 -16.56 10.89 -6.68
CA LYS A 257 -16.88 10.91 -8.12
C LYS A 257 -15.74 10.32 -8.95
N ALA A 258 -14.48 10.66 -8.62
CA ALA A 258 -13.31 10.22 -9.37
C ALA A 258 -13.22 8.67 -9.43
N VAL A 259 -13.43 7.97 -8.31
CA VAL A 259 -13.35 6.50 -8.27
C VAL A 259 -14.49 5.80 -9.02
N GLN A 260 -15.56 6.53 -9.39
CA GLN A 260 -16.67 5.99 -10.19
C GLN A 260 -16.46 6.18 -11.70
N THR A 261 -15.47 6.98 -12.11
CA THR A 261 -15.22 7.27 -13.53
C THR A 261 -14.70 6.05 -14.28
N LYS A 262 -14.90 6.08 -15.61
CA LYS A 262 -14.36 5.05 -16.51
C LYS A 262 -12.83 5.00 -16.43
N GLU A 263 -12.19 6.15 -16.44
CA GLU A 263 -10.74 6.30 -16.41
C GLU A 263 -10.12 5.67 -15.16
N TRP A 264 -10.74 5.88 -14.01
CA TRP A 264 -10.32 5.23 -12.77
C TRP A 264 -10.49 3.72 -12.82
N LYS A 265 -11.66 3.24 -13.27
CA LYS A 265 -11.96 1.79 -13.34
C LYS A 265 -11.05 1.05 -14.32
N GLU A 266 -10.66 1.70 -15.44
CA GLU A 266 -9.66 1.15 -16.36
C GLU A 266 -8.30 0.96 -15.68
N GLU A 267 -7.81 1.95 -14.92
CA GLU A 267 -6.55 1.82 -14.19
C GLU A 267 -6.66 0.80 -13.04
N ALA A 268 -7.77 0.78 -12.32
CA ALA A 268 -8.03 -0.22 -11.27
C ALA A 268 -7.98 -1.66 -11.84
N GLY A 269 -8.63 -1.90 -12.99
CA GLY A 269 -8.56 -3.19 -13.68
C GLY A 269 -7.15 -3.55 -14.13
N LYS A 270 -6.41 -2.60 -14.71
CA LYS A 270 -5.04 -2.79 -15.19
C LYS A 270 -4.06 -3.20 -14.07
N PHE A 271 -4.26 -2.68 -12.87
CA PHE A 271 -3.39 -2.93 -11.71
C PHE A 271 -4.01 -3.90 -10.69
N SER A 272 -5.16 -4.50 -10.99
CA SER A 272 -5.89 -5.40 -10.09
C SER A 272 -6.15 -4.77 -8.72
N TRP A 273 -6.49 -3.47 -8.70
CA TRP A 273 -6.91 -2.79 -7.50
C TRP A 273 -8.32 -3.25 -7.11
N SER A 274 -8.50 -3.58 -5.86
CA SER A 274 -9.82 -3.95 -5.34
C SER A 274 -10.62 -2.71 -4.98
N ASP A 275 -11.86 -2.64 -5.43
CA ASP A 275 -12.78 -1.54 -5.12
C ASP A 275 -13.00 -1.45 -3.60
N MET A 276 -12.63 -0.31 -3.03
CA MET A 276 -12.73 -0.05 -1.60
C MET A 276 -12.77 1.46 -1.37
N TYR A 277 -13.96 2.06 -1.53
CA TYR A 277 -14.10 3.47 -1.21
C TYR A 277 -14.68 3.66 0.19
N ILE A 278 -13.93 4.37 1.06
CA ILE A 278 -14.34 4.67 2.44
C ILE A 278 -14.03 6.14 2.73
N ASP A 279 -15.02 6.91 3.19
CA ASP A 279 -14.89 8.29 3.63
C ASP A 279 -15.72 8.58 4.90
N GLY A 280 -15.72 9.82 5.34
CA GLY A 280 -16.51 10.31 6.48
C GLY A 280 -16.26 9.53 7.77
N ASP A 281 -17.35 9.28 8.52
CA ASP A 281 -17.26 8.58 9.82
C ASP A 281 -16.74 7.14 9.69
N ARG A 282 -17.06 6.47 8.57
CA ARG A 282 -16.57 5.12 8.28
C ARG A 282 -15.05 5.10 8.13
N LEU A 283 -14.47 6.14 7.52
CA LEU A 283 -13.01 6.27 7.40
C LEU A 283 -12.35 6.36 8.77
N THR A 284 -12.89 7.18 9.66
CA THR A 284 -12.36 7.34 11.02
C THR A 284 -12.36 6.01 11.77
N ALA A 285 -13.49 5.28 11.72
CA ALA A 285 -13.60 3.96 12.35
C ALA A 285 -12.65 2.94 11.73
N TYR A 286 -12.54 2.91 10.40
CA TYR A 286 -11.65 2.02 9.67
C TYR A 286 -10.18 2.24 10.06
N LEU A 287 -9.69 3.49 10.00
CA LEU A 287 -8.30 3.82 10.31
C LEU A 287 -7.96 3.53 11.79
N LYS A 288 -8.92 3.75 12.70
CA LYS A 288 -8.73 3.42 14.11
C LYS A 288 -8.57 1.92 14.35
N ASN A 289 -9.40 1.11 13.71
CA ASN A 289 -9.32 -0.35 13.84
C ASN A 289 -8.03 -0.89 13.23
N GLU A 290 -7.65 -0.40 12.06
CA GLU A 290 -6.41 -0.79 11.40
C GLU A 290 -5.18 -0.40 12.22
N TYR A 291 -5.18 0.81 12.82
CA TYR A 291 -4.12 1.24 13.70
C TYR A 291 -3.93 0.28 14.90
N ALA A 292 -5.03 -0.14 15.53
CA ALA A 292 -4.99 -1.10 16.64
C ALA A 292 -4.47 -2.49 16.19
N GLU A 293 -4.85 -2.96 14.98
CA GLU A 293 -4.31 -4.20 14.42
C GLU A 293 -2.80 -4.09 14.17
N PHE A 294 -2.32 -2.97 13.66
CA PHE A 294 -0.90 -2.72 13.47
C PHE A 294 -0.14 -2.70 14.80
N GLU A 295 -0.67 -2.05 15.84
CA GLU A 295 -0.06 -2.07 17.18
C GLU A 295 0.14 -3.49 17.69
N GLU A 296 -0.89 -4.35 17.59
CA GLU A 296 -0.82 -5.76 18.02
C GLU A 296 0.28 -6.52 17.26
N ILE A 297 0.28 -6.43 15.91
CA ILE A 297 1.21 -7.18 15.09
C ILE A 297 2.65 -6.66 15.24
N LEU A 298 2.83 -5.34 15.27
CA LEU A 298 4.14 -4.72 15.45
C LEU A 298 4.71 -5.00 16.85
N GLY A 299 3.83 -5.07 17.86
CA GLY A 299 4.20 -5.53 19.20
C GLY A 299 4.72 -6.97 19.18
N ALA A 300 4.03 -7.89 18.49
CA ALA A 300 4.46 -9.26 18.34
C ALA A 300 5.78 -9.42 17.55
N LEU A 301 6.06 -8.49 16.63
CA LEU A 301 7.32 -8.40 15.89
C LEU A 301 8.47 -7.77 16.70
N GLY A 302 8.19 -7.20 17.87
CA GLY A 302 9.17 -6.42 18.63
C GLY A 302 9.57 -5.10 17.96
N LEU A 303 8.71 -4.57 17.08
CA LEU A 303 8.95 -3.35 16.30
C LEU A 303 8.20 -2.14 16.85
N LEU A 304 7.24 -2.34 17.73
CA LEU A 304 6.47 -1.25 18.35
C LEU A 304 7.37 -0.40 19.23
N LYS A 305 7.37 0.91 19.02
CA LYS A 305 8.19 1.89 19.78
C LYS A 305 7.40 3.06 20.34
N VAL A 306 6.06 2.99 20.28
CA VAL A 306 5.15 4.03 20.80
C VAL A 306 4.51 3.57 22.10
#